data_e9296472dd04530e54defa45f64bd017
#
_entry.id   e9296472dd04530e54defa45f64bd017
#
_cell.length_a   1.000
_cell.length_b   1.000
_cell.length_c   1.000
_cell.angle_alpha   90.00
_cell.angle_beta   90.00
_cell.angle_gamma   90.00
#
_symmetry.space_group_name_H-M   'P 1'
#
loop_
_entity.id
_entity.type
_entity.pdbx_description
1 polymer ?
#
loop_
_entity_poly.entity_id
_entity_poly.type
_entity_poly.pdbx_seq_one_letter_code
_entity_poly.pdbx_strand_id
1 'polypeptide(L)'
;MSDLGHVLVLAGGLSYEREVSLSSGRRVTDALAGLGVEVELVDIDAQLLPRLLQDPPSAVFLAVHGIEGEDGGLRDALDLSGVPYVGATGAAARLAFDKPIAKAILGRAGVSTPASVALQHAAFRDLGGPALLERVVERLGLPLVVKPARGGSALGVTVVRNAADLPAAMVGCYSYDGVALLERYVDGVELAVSVVDTGSGPVALPAVEIEALSGTFDYAARYTAGMTEYHVPARLHAEVAGAAGAAAVLAHEALGLRDLSRTDLIVARDGTVEYLETNVAPGMTTTSLLPLAASAADLDLGALCRDLLHRAAVRGVSLPGAPI
;
A
#
# COMPACT_ATOMS: atom_id res chain seq x y z
N MET A 1 -13.69 -27.52 -8.75
CA MET A 1 -13.49 -26.07 -8.89
C MET A 1 -13.72 -25.76 -10.35
N SER A 2 -14.60 -24.79 -10.69
CA SER A 2 -14.77 -24.34 -12.08
C SER A 2 -13.44 -23.87 -12.62
N ASP A 3 -13.15 -24.20 -13.88
CA ASP A 3 -11.99 -23.74 -14.62
C ASP A 3 -12.00 -22.20 -14.57
N LEU A 4 -10.90 -21.59 -14.11
CA LEU A 4 -10.78 -20.13 -14.00
C LEU A 4 -10.71 -19.47 -15.41
N GLY A 5 -10.44 -20.27 -16.46
CA GLY A 5 -10.22 -19.78 -17.81
C GLY A 5 -8.92 -18.97 -17.93
N HIS A 6 -8.80 -18.21 -19.02
CA HIS A 6 -7.63 -17.34 -19.26
C HIS A 6 -7.63 -16.12 -18.33
N VAL A 7 -6.52 -15.88 -17.65
CA VAL A 7 -6.32 -14.72 -16.76
C VAL A 7 -5.08 -13.93 -17.15
N LEU A 8 -5.09 -12.63 -16.82
CA LEU A 8 -3.91 -11.78 -17.02
C LEU A 8 -3.31 -11.35 -15.69
N VAL A 9 -1.99 -11.25 -15.65
CA VAL A 9 -1.25 -10.53 -14.62
C VAL A 9 -0.73 -9.23 -15.23
N LEU A 10 -1.20 -8.09 -14.73
CA LEU A 10 -0.73 -6.79 -15.20
C LEU A 10 0.46 -6.33 -14.34
N ALA A 11 1.54 -5.95 -14.99
CA ALA A 11 2.75 -5.44 -14.34
C ALA A 11 3.44 -4.40 -15.23
N GLY A 12 4.50 -3.78 -14.76
CA GLY A 12 5.27 -2.78 -15.51
C GLY A 12 4.79 -1.35 -15.23
N GLY A 13 4.36 -0.62 -16.25
CA GLY A 13 4.02 0.80 -16.16
C GLY A 13 5.24 1.72 -16.26
N LEU A 14 5.08 3.02 -15.96
CA LEU A 14 6.12 4.04 -16.12
C LEU A 14 6.68 4.57 -14.79
N SER A 15 6.21 4.06 -13.64
CA SER A 15 6.65 4.50 -12.33
C SER A 15 8.11 4.10 -12.03
N TYR A 16 8.69 4.73 -11.03
CA TYR A 16 10.01 4.35 -10.49
C TYR A 16 10.05 2.90 -9.96
N GLU A 17 8.88 2.28 -9.74
CA GLU A 17 8.73 0.92 -9.23
C GLU A 17 8.52 -0.12 -10.34
N ARG A 18 8.71 0.25 -11.62
CA ARG A 18 8.53 -0.64 -12.79
C ARG A 18 9.24 -1.99 -12.63
N GLU A 19 10.50 -2.01 -12.23
CA GLU A 19 11.27 -3.26 -12.10
C GLU A 19 10.73 -4.16 -10.98
N VAL A 20 10.30 -3.56 -9.88
CA VAL A 20 9.64 -4.27 -8.77
C VAL A 20 8.30 -4.85 -9.23
N SER A 21 7.55 -4.06 -10.00
CA SER A 21 6.28 -4.49 -10.60
C SER A 21 6.47 -5.68 -11.55
N LEU A 22 7.41 -5.60 -12.48
CA LEU A 22 7.72 -6.71 -13.39
C LEU A 22 8.21 -7.96 -12.65
N SER A 23 9.00 -7.81 -11.58
CA SER A 23 9.43 -8.92 -10.74
C SER A 23 8.26 -9.57 -9.99
N SER A 24 7.36 -8.75 -9.43
CA SER A 24 6.12 -9.21 -8.80
C SER A 24 5.22 -9.95 -9.79
N GLY A 25 5.02 -9.36 -10.98
CA GLY A 25 4.22 -9.95 -12.05
C GLY A 25 4.74 -11.31 -12.50
N ARG A 26 6.05 -11.43 -12.78
CA ARG A 26 6.67 -12.71 -13.13
C ARG A 26 6.43 -13.77 -12.08
N ARG A 27 6.66 -13.44 -10.80
CA ARG A 27 6.48 -14.38 -9.70
C ARG A 27 5.04 -14.86 -9.56
N VAL A 28 4.05 -13.97 -9.67
CA VAL A 28 2.62 -14.33 -9.64
C VAL A 28 2.27 -15.21 -10.83
N THR A 29 2.74 -14.84 -12.04
CA THR A 29 2.52 -15.63 -13.27
C THR A 29 3.10 -17.04 -13.14
N ASP A 30 4.36 -17.17 -12.70
CA ASP A 30 5.01 -18.46 -12.52
C ASP A 30 4.29 -19.34 -11.48
N ALA A 31 3.84 -18.74 -10.37
CA ALA A 31 3.10 -19.43 -9.33
C ALA A 31 1.72 -19.94 -9.81
N LEU A 32 1.00 -19.14 -10.60
CA LEU A 32 -0.28 -19.53 -11.20
C LEU A 32 -0.09 -20.61 -12.28
N ALA A 33 0.89 -20.44 -13.15
CA ALA A 33 1.24 -21.44 -14.19
C ALA A 33 1.62 -22.78 -13.57
N GLY A 34 2.36 -22.78 -12.44
CA GLY A 34 2.69 -23.98 -11.67
C GLY A 34 1.47 -24.75 -11.14
N LEU A 35 0.32 -24.09 -10.99
CA LEU A 35 -0.95 -24.69 -10.63
C LEU A 35 -1.83 -25.07 -11.84
N GLY A 36 -1.32 -24.92 -13.06
CA GLY A 36 -2.04 -25.22 -14.29
C GLY A 36 -3.07 -24.15 -14.69
N VAL A 37 -2.99 -22.93 -14.16
CA VAL A 37 -3.83 -21.80 -14.58
C VAL A 37 -3.30 -21.27 -15.91
N GLU A 38 -4.19 -21.04 -16.88
CA GLU A 38 -3.88 -20.36 -18.13
C GLU A 38 -3.67 -18.87 -17.86
N VAL A 39 -2.43 -18.42 -17.79
CA VAL A 39 -2.05 -17.08 -17.35
C VAL A 39 -1.04 -16.43 -18.28
N GLU A 40 -1.20 -15.12 -18.50
CA GLU A 40 -0.25 -14.32 -19.27
C GLU A 40 0.15 -13.06 -18.49
N LEU A 41 1.45 -12.72 -18.56
CA LEU A 41 2.01 -11.48 -18.05
C LEU A 41 1.93 -10.38 -19.10
N VAL A 42 1.26 -9.27 -18.80
CA VAL A 42 1.05 -8.16 -19.72
C VAL A 42 1.55 -6.86 -19.10
N ASP A 43 2.29 -6.08 -19.90
CA ASP A 43 2.71 -4.73 -19.49
C ASP A 43 1.55 -3.73 -19.66
N ILE A 44 1.61 -2.63 -18.90
CA ILE A 44 0.63 -1.56 -19.02
C ILE A 44 1.14 -0.56 -20.06
N ASP A 45 0.54 -0.62 -21.24
CA ASP A 45 0.85 0.30 -22.34
C ASP A 45 -0.44 0.70 -23.09
N ALA A 46 -0.28 1.44 -24.20
CA ALA A 46 -1.39 1.90 -25.02
C ALA A 46 -2.18 0.75 -25.71
N GLN A 47 -1.65 -0.47 -25.73
CA GLN A 47 -2.30 -1.63 -26.34
C GLN A 47 -3.16 -2.41 -25.32
N LEU A 48 -3.03 -2.11 -24.04
CA LEU A 48 -3.76 -2.84 -22.98
C LEU A 48 -5.28 -2.77 -23.19
N LEU A 49 -5.83 -1.56 -23.33
CA LEU A 49 -7.29 -1.39 -23.47
C LEU A 49 -7.84 -2.02 -24.75
N PRO A 50 -7.26 -1.82 -25.97
CA PRO A 50 -7.67 -2.55 -27.18
C PRO A 50 -7.66 -4.07 -26.98
N ARG A 51 -6.64 -4.62 -26.32
CA ARG A 51 -6.52 -6.04 -26.03
C ARG A 51 -7.64 -6.55 -25.14
N LEU A 52 -7.89 -5.88 -23.99
CA LEU A 52 -8.96 -6.26 -23.07
C LEU A 52 -10.35 -6.26 -23.72
N LEU A 53 -10.58 -5.38 -24.69
CA LEU A 53 -11.85 -5.30 -25.43
C LEU A 53 -11.98 -6.37 -26.51
N GLN A 54 -10.87 -6.82 -27.11
CA GLN A 54 -10.87 -7.85 -28.15
C GLN A 54 -10.92 -9.26 -27.59
N ASP A 55 -10.20 -9.51 -26.50
CA ASP A 55 -10.07 -10.82 -25.85
C ASP A 55 -10.11 -10.64 -24.31
N PRO A 56 -11.32 -10.45 -23.75
CA PRO A 56 -11.46 -10.18 -22.33
C PRO A 56 -11.09 -11.40 -21.48
N PRO A 57 -10.15 -11.25 -20.52
CA PRO A 57 -9.81 -12.34 -19.59
C PRO A 57 -10.94 -12.60 -18.59
N SER A 58 -10.96 -13.78 -18.00
CA SER A 58 -11.88 -14.11 -16.91
C SER A 58 -11.69 -13.23 -15.68
N ALA A 59 -10.42 -12.87 -15.38
CA ALA A 59 -10.05 -11.91 -14.34
C ALA A 59 -8.61 -11.44 -14.53
N VAL A 60 -8.29 -10.33 -13.87
CA VAL A 60 -6.95 -9.70 -13.89
C VAL A 60 -6.37 -9.68 -12.48
N PHE A 61 -5.09 -10.05 -12.33
CA PHE A 61 -4.31 -9.79 -11.13
C PHE A 61 -3.44 -8.54 -11.34
N LEU A 62 -3.55 -7.56 -10.42
CA LEU A 62 -2.80 -6.31 -10.49
C LEU A 62 -1.48 -6.42 -9.69
N ALA A 63 -0.36 -6.59 -10.39
CA ALA A 63 0.99 -6.55 -9.82
C ALA A 63 1.70 -5.22 -10.15
N VAL A 64 0.94 -4.16 -10.38
CA VAL A 64 1.44 -2.80 -10.69
C VAL A 64 1.64 -2.03 -9.40
N HIS A 65 2.83 -1.46 -9.22
CA HIS A 65 3.18 -0.67 -8.04
C HIS A 65 3.37 0.80 -8.37
N GLY A 66 3.37 1.63 -7.32
CA GLY A 66 3.48 3.07 -7.43
C GLY A 66 2.16 3.73 -7.88
N ILE A 67 2.27 4.96 -8.37
CA ILE A 67 1.10 5.81 -8.66
C ILE A 67 0.10 5.09 -9.57
N GLU A 68 0.56 4.52 -10.69
CA GLU A 68 -0.32 3.88 -11.69
C GLU A 68 -1.07 2.67 -11.13
N GLY A 69 -0.46 1.96 -10.17
CA GLY A 69 -1.07 0.80 -9.51
C GLY A 69 -1.95 1.15 -8.31
N GLU A 70 -1.81 2.36 -7.74
CA GLU A 70 -2.38 2.67 -6.42
C GLU A 70 -3.36 3.85 -6.44
N ASP A 71 -3.28 4.76 -7.42
CA ASP A 71 -4.15 5.95 -7.51
C ASP A 71 -5.59 5.69 -7.96
N GLY A 72 -5.87 4.45 -8.37
CA GLY A 72 -7.19 4.00 -8.82
C GLY A 72 -7.45 4.16 -10.32
N GLY A 73 -6.60 4.84 -11.09
CA GLY A 73 -6.83 5.11 -12.51
C GLY A 73 -6.89 3.84 -13.37
N LEU A 74 -5.96 2.92 -13.17
CA LEU A 74 -5.96 1.62 -13.85
C LEU A 74 -7.22 0.80 -13.53
N ARG A 75 -7.68 0.85 -12.28
CA ARG A 75 -8.89 0.14 -11.84
C ARG A 75 -10.15 0.69 -12.49
N ASP A 76 -10.25 2.02 -12.62
CA ASP A 76 -11.36 2.66 -13.33
C ASP A 76 -11.35 2.25 -14.83
N ALA A 77 -10.18 2.12 -15.45
CA ALA A 77 -10.07 1.65 -16.83
C ALA A 77 -10.52 0.18 -16.99
N LEU A 78 -10.22 -0.68 -16.02
CA LEU A 78 -10.72 -2.07 -15.99
C LEU A 78 -12.23 -2.13 -15.77
N ASP A 79 -12.77 -1.32 -14.86
CA ASP A 79 -14.22 -1.21 -14.63
C ASP A 79 -14.94 -0.76 -15.91
N LEU A 80 -14.41 0.26 -16.62
CA LEU A 80 -14.94 0.72 -17.90
C LEU A 80 -14.86 -0.34 -19.02
N SER A 81 -13.85 -1.21 -18.95
CA SER A 81 -13.66 -2.29 -19.94
C SER A 81 -14.52 -3.53 -19.64
N GLY A 82 -15.22 -3.56 -18.49
CA GLY A 82 -16.00 -4.72 -18.09
C GLY A 82 -15.15 -5.91 -17.65
N VAL A 83 -13.91 -5.68 -17.21
CA VAL A 83 -12.96 -6.75 -16.84
C VAL A 83 -12.85 -6.89 -15.32
N PRO A 84 -13.18 -8.07 -14.75
CA PRO A 84 -13.01 -8.32 -13.33
C PRO A 84 -11.53 -8.30 -12.92
N TYR A 85 -11.23 -7.79 -11.73
CA TYR A 85 -9.86 -7.73 -11.22
C TYR A 85 -9.77 -7.95 -9.71
N VAL A 86 -8.59 -8.39 -9.27
CA VAL A 86 -8.24 -8.55 -7.85
C VAL A 86 -7.86 -7.19 -7.26
N GLY A 87 -8.34 -6.94 -6.04
CA GLY A 87 -8.01 -5.76 -5.25
C GLY A 87 -9.11 -4.71 -5.18
N ALA A 88 -8.78 -3.60 -4.54
CA ALA A 88 -9.69 -2.50 -4.24
C ALA A 88 -10.31 -1.87 -5.51
N THR A 89 -11.48 -1.26 -5.39
CA THR A 89 -12.05 -0.39 -6.45
C THR A 89 -11.21 0.85 -6.65
N GLY A 90 -11.34 1.51 -7.80
CA GLY A 90 -10.64 2.79 -8.06
C GLY A 90 -10.95 3.85 -6.99
N ALA A 91 -12.20 3.92 -6.52
CA ALA A 91 -12.62 4.85 -5.47
C ALA A 91 -11.92 4.55 -4.12
N ALA A 92 -11.93 3.28 -3.68
CA ALA A 92 -11.29 2.87 -2.43
C ALA A 92 -9.76 3.00 -2.50
N ALA A 93 -9.15 2.70 -3.65
CA ALA A 93 -7.72 2.88 -3.87
C ALA A 93 -7.31 4.35 -3.69
N ARG A 94 -8.06 5.30 -4.26
CA ARG A 94 -7.82 6.75 -4.06
C ARG A 94 -7.89 7.17 -2.60
N LEU A 95 -8.83 6.63 -1.82
CA LEU A 95 -8.95 6.93 -0.39
C LEU A 95 -7.75 6.41 0.40
N ALA A 96 -7.27 5.22 0.09
CA ALA A 96 -6.10 4.63 0.75
C ALA A 96 -4.78 5.31 0.34
N PHE A 97 -4.65 5.72 -0.93
CA PHE A 97 -3.45 6.33 -1.48
C PHE A 97 -3.19 7.74 -0.95
N ASP A 98 -4.25 8.49 -0.59
CA ASP A 98 -4.15 9.83 0.01
C ASP A 98 -4.04 9.70 1.54
N LYS A 99 -2.80 9.74 2.05
CA LYS A 99 -2.50 9.53 3.49
C LYS A 99 -3.31 10.45 4.43
N PRO A 100 -3.42 11.77 4.20
CA PRO A 100 -4.30 12.65 4.98
C PRO A 100 -5.75 12.19 5.02
N ILE A 101 -6.30 11.76 3.87
CA ILE A 101 -7.69 11.30 3.79
C ILE A 101 -7.84 9.96 4.51
N ALA A 102 -6.96 8.99 4.25
CA ALA A 102 -6.97 7.70 4.93
C ALA A 102 -6.89 7.87 6.45
N LYS A 103 -5.95 8.70 6.96
CA LYS A 103 -5.82 9.00 8.40
C LYS A 103 -7.09 9.63 8.98
N ALA A 104 -7.76 10.52 8.25
CA ALA A 104 -9.00 11.14 8.71
C ALA A 104 -10.16 10.13 8.79
N ILE A 105 -10.25 9.20 7.82
CA ILE A 105 -11.25 8.13 7.84
C ILE A 105 -10.98 7.18 9.00
N LEU A 106 -9.75 6.72 9.14
CA LEU A 106 -9.36 5.73 10.15
C LEU A 106 -9.42 6.28 11.57
N GLY A 107 -9.05 7.55 11.76
CA GLY A 107 -9.22 8.22 13.06
C GLY A 107 -10.68 8.27 13.52
N ARG A 108 -11.65 8.45 12.59
CA ARG A 108 -13.09 8.35 12.89
C ARG A 108 -13.54 6.93 13.19
N ALA A 109 -12.89 5.94 12.57
CA ALA A 109 -13.14 4.52 12.84
C ALA A 109 -12.49 4.03 14.14
N GLY A 110 -11.71 4.87 14.85
CA GLY A 110 -11.07 4.54 16.12
C GLY A 110 -9.64 3.98 15.99
N VAL A 111 -9.05 4.02 14.81
CA VAL A 111 -7.63 3.65 14.62
C VAL A 111 -6.74 4.82 15.05
N SER A 112 -5.78 4.55 15.94
CA SER A 112 -4.79 5.57 16.33
C SER A 112 -3.85 5.89 15.18
N THR A 113 -3.47 7.16 15.05
CA THR A 113 -2.57 7.65 14.01
C THR A 113 -1.79 8.85 14.52
N PRO A 114 -0.51 9.03 14.17
CA PRO A 114 0.28 10.16 14.63
C PRO A 114 -0.40 11.49 14.30
N ALA A 115 -0.38 12.43 15.25
CA ALA A 115 -0.88 13.78 15.02
C ALA A 115 -0.19 14.40 13.81
N SER A 116 -0.95 15.01 12.90
CA SER A 116 -0.41 15.46 11.62
C SER A 116 -1.13 16.68 11.08
N VAL A 117 -0.50 17.35 10.12
CA VAL A 117 -1.07 18.42 9.31
C VAL A 117 -0.65 18.24 7.85
N ALA A 118 -1.57 18.48 6.93
CA ALA A 118 -1.29 18.48 5.49
C ALA A 118 -1.21 19.92 4.99
N LEU A 119 -0.11 20.26 4.31
CA LEU A 119 0.13 21.58 3.73
C LEU A 119 0.25 21.48 2.21
N GLN A 120 -0.64 22.15 1.50
CA GLN A 120 -0.54 22.30 0.05
C GLN A 120 0.59 23.28 -0.29
N HIS A 121 1.36 22.99 -1.33
CA HIS A 121 2.46 23.85 -1.80
C HIS A 121 2.01 25.30 -2.04
N ALA A 122 0.85 25.50 -2.69
CA ALA A 122 0.30 26.83 -2.92
C ALA A 122 0.03 27.58 -1.60
N ALA A 123 -0.64 26.94 -0.64
CA ALA A 123 -0.92 27.54 0.66
C ALA A 123 0.39 27.85 1.44
N PHE A 124 1.35 26.92 1.39
CA PHE A 124 2.66 27.13 2.02
C PHE A 124 3.38 28.36 1.47
N ARG A 125 3.38 28.53 0.14
CA ARG A 125 3.98 29.71 -0.52
C ARG A 125 3.23 31.00 -0.20
N ASP A 126 1.89 30.99 -0.29
CA ASP A 126 1.08 32.20 -0.30
C ASP A 126 0.78 32.73 1.12
N LEU A 127 0.79 31.85 2.15
CA LEU A 127 0.53 32.23 3.56
C LEU A 127 1.79 32.50 4.38
N GLY A 128 2.98 32.43 3.78
CA GLY A 128 4.24 32.66 4.47
C GLY A 128 4.80 31.41 5.15
N GLY A 129 5.52 30.63 4.38
CA GLY A 129 6.12 29.34 4.78
C GLY A 129 6.81 29.33 6.15
N PRO A 130 7.72 30.27 6.48
CA PRO A 130 8.38 30.29 7.78
C PRO A 130 7.45 30.31 8.96
N ALA A 131 6.45 31.21 8.97
CA ALA A 131 5.48 31.32 10.05
C ALA A 131 4.60 30.06 10.18
N LEU A 132 4.23 29.43 9.06
CA LEU A 132 3.51 28.14 9.09
C LEU A 132 4.37 27.04 9.71
N LEU A 133 5.67 26.96 9.39
CA LEU A 133 6.55 25.94 9.95
C LEU A 133 6.79 26.15 11.46
N GLU A 134 6.88 27.37 11.94
CA GLU A 134 6.94 27.68 13.38
C GLU A 134 5.68 27.13 14.07
N ARG A 135 4.48 27.38 13.52
CA ARG A 135 3.22 26.85 14.06
C ARG A 135 3.14 25.32 14.03
N VAL A 136 3.68 24.69 12.99
CA VAL A 136 3.76 23.21 12.93
C VAL A 136 4.63 22.69 14.08
N VAL A 137 5.82 23.25 14.30
CA VAL A 137 6.71 22.84 15.39
C VAL A 137 6.06 23.08 16.75
N GLU A 138 5.39 24.21 16.97
CA GLU A 138 4.67 24.48 18.21
C GLU A 138 3.55 23.45 18.50
N ARG A 139 2.86 22.98 17.46
CA ARG A 139 1.69 22.10 17.61
C ARG A 139 2.04 20.63 17.67
N LEU A 140 3.01 20.18 16.88
CA LEU A 140 3.37 18.76 16.74
C LEU A 140 4.63 18.39 17.51
N GLY A 141 5.50 19.36 17.81
CA GLY A 141 6.82 19.12 18.40
C GLY A 141 7.84 18.61 17.40
N LEU A 142 9.03 18.32 17.89
CA LEU A 142 10.09 17.64 17.14
C LEU A 142 10.47 16.35 17.88
N PRO A 143 10.90 15.28 17.19
CA PRO A 143 11.08 15.17 15.72
C PRO A 143 9.76 15.10 14.95
N LEU A 144 9.82 15.48 13.66
CA LEU A 144 8.73 15.37 12.69
C LEU A 144 9.12 14.47 11.53
N VAL A 145 8.13 13.82 10.92
CA VAL A 145 8.26 13.19 9.60
C VAL A 145 7.57 14.09 8.58
N VAL A 146 8.31 14.49 7.55
CA VAL A 146 7.78 15.19 6.37
C VAL A 146 7.74 14.20 5.23
N LYS A 147 6.56 14.02 4.63
CA LYS A 147 6.37 13.04 3.54
C LYS A 147 5.32 13.51 2.54
N PRO A 148 5.40 13.08 1.26
CA PRO A 148 4.34 13.33 0.29
C PRO A 148 3.00 12.74 0.76
N ALA A 149 1.91 13.47 0.55
CA ALA A 149 0.58 12.97 0.87
C ALA A 149 0.23 11.73 0.05
N ARG A 150 0.68 11.68 -1.20
CA ARG A 150 0.53 10.58 -2.14
C ARG A 150 1.90 10.13 -2.64
N GLY A 151 2.10 8.83 -2.74
CA GLY A 151 3.35 8.23 -3.16
C GLY A 151 3.73 7.03 -2.31
N GLY A 152 4.70 6.24 -2.81
CA GLY A 152 5.19 5.01 -2.22
C GLY A 152 6.71 5.02 -2.00
N SER A 153 7.26 3.86 -1.61
CA SER A 153 8.70 3.58 -1.52
C SER A 153 9.53 4.58 -0.69
N ALA A 154 8.92 5.28 0.26
CA ALA A 154 9.55 6.30 1.10
C ALA A 154 10.23 7.46 0.32
N LEU A 155 9.87 7.66 -0.95
CA LEU A 155 10.37 8.78 -1.75
C LEU A 155 9.87 10.12 -1.17
N GLY A 156 10.79 11.07 -0.98
CA GLY A 156 10.48 12.39 -0.41
C GLY A 156 10.19 12.38 1.10
N VAL A 157 10.39 11.26 1.80
CA VAL A 157 10.24 11.14 3.25
C VAL A 157 11.51 11.64 3.95
N THR A 158 11.35 12.51 4.95
CA THR A 158 12.45 13.05 5.75
C THR A 158 12.08 13.11 7.22
N VAL A 159 12.92 12.56 8.09
CA VAL A 159 12.80 12.73 9.54
C VAL A 159 13.54 14.02 9.94
N VAL A 160 12.82 15.01 10.39
CA VAL A 160 13.32 16.32 10.79
C VAL A 160 13.48 16.38 12.31
N ARG A 161 14.72 16.51 12.78
CA ARG A 161 15.07 16.60 14.20
C ARG A 161 15.32 18.03 14.67
N ASN A 162 15.67 18.94 13.75
CA ASN A 162 15.91 20.35 14.02
C ASN A 162 14.97 21.21 13.17
N ALA A 163 14.38 22.24 13.74
CA ALA A 163 13.46 23.13 13.02
C ALA A 163 14.12 23.81 11.80
N ALA A 164 15.44 24.06 11.85
CA ALA A 164 16.18 24.67 10.75
C ALA A 164 16.21 23.81 9.47
N ASP A 165 16.03 22.48 9.58
CA ASP A 165 16.04 21.55 8.44
C ASP A 165 14.66 21.44 7.77
N LEU A 166 13.60 21.96 8.42
CA LEU A 166 12.22 21.80 7.96
C LEU A 166 11.97 22.43 6.56
N PRO A 167 12.48 23.64 6.23
CA PRO A 167 12.29 24.21 4.89
C PRO A 167 12.87 23.32 3.78
N ALA A 168 14.06 22.74 3.99
CA ALA A 168 14.69 21.84 3.01
C ALA A 168 13.87 20.54 2.84
N ALA A 169 13.36 19.97 3.93
CA ALA A 169 12.49 18.79 3.91
C ALA A 169 11.19 19.08 3.13
N MET A 170 10.58 20.25 3.30
CA MET A 170 9.39 20.68 2.55
C MET A 170 9.66 20.77 1.05
N VAL A 171 10.78 21.40 0.65
CA VAL A 171 11.16 21.49 -0.77
C VAL A 171 11.38 20.10 -1.37
N GLY A 172 12.07 19.21 -0.66
CA GLY A 172 12.27 17.82 -1.06
C GLY A 172 10.93 17.07 -1.23
N CYS A 173 10.03 17.24 -0.27
CA CYS A 173 8.70 16.62 -0.31
C CYS A 173 7.86 17.12 -1.50
N TYR A 174 7.82 18.43 -1.75
CA TYR A 174 7.08 19.02 -2.86
C TYR A 174 7.60 18.65 -4.26
N SER A 175 8.78 18.05 -4.35
CA SER A 175 9.29 17.51 -5.61
C SER A 175 8.56 16.22 -6.04
N TYR A 176 7.82 15.60 -5.13
CA TYR A 176 7.09 14.34 -5.37
C TYR A 176 5.57 14.51 -5.38
N ASP A 177 5.02 15.41 -4.55
CA ASP A 177 3.56 15.68 -4.51
C ASP A 177 3.31 17.15 -4.15
N GLY A 178 2.24 17.72 -4.66
CA GLY A 178 1.79 19.08 -4.33
C GLY A 178 1.30 19.27 -2.90
N VAL A 179 1.21 18.19 -2.10
CA VAL A 179 0.78 18.21 -0.69
C VAL A 179 1.82 17.51 0.18
N ALA A 180 2.36 18.21 1.17
CA ALA A 180 3.22 17.65 2.19
C ALA A 180 2.40 17.29 3.44
N LEU A 181 2.55 16.05 3.92
CA LEU A 181 2.06 15.61 5.22
C LEU A 181 3.21 15.72 6.23
N LEU A 182 2.99 16.54 7.27
CA LEU A 182 3.89 16.64 8.41
C LEU A 182 3.24 15.92 9.59
N GLU A 183 3.93 14.96 10.18
CA GLU A 183 3.40 14.20 11.30
C GLU A 183 4.43 14.04 12.41
N ARG A 184 3.93 13.89 13.64
CA ARG A 184 4.78 13.60 14.80
C ARG A 184 5.54 12.29 14.56
N TYR A 185 6.84 12.32 14.76
CA TYR A 185 7.66 11.11 14.74
C TYR A 185 7.25 10.17 15.87
N VAL A 186 7.04 8.92 15.57
CA VAL A 186 6.81 7.87 16.56
C VAL A 186 8.05 7.00 16.65
N ASP A 187 8.62 6.93 17.85
CA ASP A 187 9.73 6.03 18.14
C ASP A 187 9.15 4.67 18.56
N GLY A 188 9.45 3.62 17.80
CA GLY A 188 8.85 2.33 18.00
C GLY A 188 9.29 1.27 16.99
N VAL A 189 8.55 0.17 16.94
CA VAL A 189 8.79 -0.96 16.04
C VAL A 189 7.91 -0.79 14.79
N GLU A 190 8.54 -0.74 13.62
CA GLU A 190 7.81 -0.69 12.34
C GLU A 190 7.26 -2.06 11.99
N LEU A 191 5.99 -2.10 11.59
CA LEU A 191 5.28 -3.30 11.19
C LEU A 191 4.61 -3.13 9.84
N ALA A 192 4.55 -4.23 9.10
CA ALA A 192 3.63 -4.38 7.98
C ALA A 192 2.66 -5.53 8.26
N VAL A 193 1.37 -5.26 8.21
CA VAL A 193 0.32 -6.25 8.38
C VAL A 193 -0.46 -6.37 7.09
N SER A 194 -0.36 -7.52 6.44
CA SER A 194 -1.14 -7.84 5.25
C SER A 194 -2.51 -8.39 5.65
N VAL A 195 -3.54 -7.95 4.94
CA VAL A 195 -4.91 -8.45 5.06
C VAL A 195 -5.29 -9.13 3.76
N VAL A 196 -5.89 -10.31 3.84
CA VAL A 196 -6.42 -11.06 2.70
C VAL A 196 -7.87 -11.46 2.96
N ASP A 197 -8.70 -11.44 1.91
CA ASP A 197 -10.08 -11.91 1.95
C ASP A 197 -10.36 -12.78 0.72
N THR A 198 -10.36 -14.09 0.94
CA THR A 198 -10.67 -15.10 -0.07
C THR A 198 -12.14 -15.49 -0.10
N GLY A 199 -13.02 -14.80 0.64
CA GLY A 199 -14.48 -15.02 0.63
C GLY A 199 -15.10 -15.25 2.00
N SER A 200 -14.30 -15.46 3.04
CA SER A 200 -14.79 -15.67 4.41
C SER A 200 -14.72 -14.42 5.29
N GLY A 201 -14.38 -13.29 4.69
CA GLY A 201 -14.10 -12.02 5.35
C GLY A 201 -12.61 -11.73 5.44
N PRO A 202 -12.23 -10.46 5.71
CA PRO A 202 -10.85 -10.04 5.79
C PRO A 202 -10.14 -10.64 7.02
N VAL A 203 -8.95 -11.19 6.80
CA VAL A 203 -8.11 -11.80 7.83
C VAL A 203 -6.72 -11.17 7.78
N ALA A 204 -6.21 -10.72 8.93
CA ALA A 204 -4.83 -10.28 9.05
C ALA A 204 -3.89 -11.49 9.04
N LEU A 205 -2.87 -11.44 8.21
CA LEU A 205 -1.74 -12.37 8.24
C LEU A 205 -0.76 -12.01 9.36
N PRO A 206 0.16 -12.92 9.74
CA PRO A 206 1.18 -12.61 10.73
C PRO A 206 1.90 -11.31 10.41
N ALA A 207 2.01 -10.41 11.39
CA ALA A 207 2.70 -9.15 11.22
C ALA A 207 4.18 -9.37 10.88
N VAL A 208 4.70 -8.59 9.95
CA VAL A 208 6.12 -8.54 9.61
C VAL A 208 6.73 -7.35 10.33
N GLU A 209 7.70 -7.60 11.21
CA GLU A 209 8.52 -6.56 11.81
C GLU A 209 9.64 -6.17 10.86
N ILE A 210 9.86 -4.88 10.71
CA ILE A 210 10.83 -4.29 9.79
C ILE A 210 11.93 -3.62 10.63
N GLU A 211 13.13 -4.17 10.57
CA GLU A 211 14.30 -3.66 11.27
C GLU A 211 15.32 -3.11 10.25
N ALA A 212 15.27 -1.82 10.01
CA ALA A 212 16.22 -1.15 9.13
C ALA A 212 17.55 -0.94 9.87
N LEU A 213 18.67 -1.44 9.35
CA LEU A 213 19.99 -1.32 9.96
C LEU A 213 20.49 0.13 10.05
N SER A 214 19.98 1.01 9.18
CA SER A 214 20.22 2.47 9.22
C SER A 214 19.40 3.19 10.29
N GLY A 215 18.45 2.50 10.95
CA GLY A 215 17.49 3.08 11.89
C GLY A 215 16.33 3.82 11.23
N THR A 216 16.23 3.82 9.90
CA THR A 216 15.09 4.39 9.15
C THR A 216 14.83 3.55 7.91
N PHE A 217 13.57 3.12 7.73
CA PHE A 217 13.16 2.32 6.58
C PHE A 217 12.89 3.21 5.37
N ASP A 218 13.96 3.80 4.84
CA ASP A 218 13.95 4.66 3.64
C ASP A 218 14.03 3.85 2.33
N TYR A 219 14.13 4.55 1.20
CA TYR A 219 14.24 3.91 -0.12
C TYR A 219 15.44 2.95 -0.22
N ALA A 220 16.60 3.36 0.30
CA ALA A 220 17.80 2.53 0.28
C ALA A 220 17.63 1.27 1.14
N ALA A 221 17.05 1.39 2.33
CA ALA A 221 16.75 0.26 3.21
C ALA A 221 15.76 -0.73 2.59
N ARG A 222 14.80 -0.24 1.76
CA ARG A 222 13.80 -1.10 1.09
C ARG A 222 14.37 -1.92 -0.05
N TYR A 223 15.33 -1.38 -0.82
CA TYR A 223 15.77 -1.96 -2.09
C TYR A 223 17.24 -2.39 -2.13
N THR A 224 18.01 -2.15 -1.05
CA THR A 224 19.39 -2.63 -0.95
C THR A 224 19.44 -3.89 -0.11
N ALA A 225 19.92 -4.98 -0.70
CA ALA A 225 20.04 -6.27 -0.01
C ALA A 225 20.90 -6.15 1.25
N GLY A 226 20.41 -6.70 2.37
CA GLY A 226 21.11 -6.71 3.65
C GLY A 226 20.99 -5.41 4.46
N MET A 227 20.24 -4.40 3.99
CA MET A 227 20.00 -3.16 4.75
C MET A 227 18.80 -3.24 5.68
N THR A 228 17.97 -4.29 5.56
CA THR A 228 16.78 -4.49 6.38
C THR A 228 16.66 -5.96 6.76
N GLU A 229 16.36 -6.22 8.02
CA GLU A 229 15.98 -7.53 8.52
C GLU A 229 14.47 -7.58 8.73
N TYR A 230 13.87 -8.74 8.41
CA TYR A 230 12.44 -8.99 8.56
C TYR A 230 12.23 -10.13 9.55
N HIS A 231 11.39 -9.90 10.56
CA HIS A 231 11.02 -10.94 11.52
C HIS A 231 9.55 -11.28 11.35
N VAL A 232 9.26 -12.55 11.04
CA VAL A 232 7.89 -13.02 10.76
C VAL A 232 7.65 -14.34 11.50
N PRO A 233 6.69 -14.41 12.44
CA PRO A 233 5.91 -13.28 12.96
C PRO A 233 6.77 -12.25 13.71
N ALA A 234 6.27 -11.02 13.79
CA ALA A 234 6.91 -9.92 14.52
C ALA A 234 7.18 -10.31 16.00
N ARG A 235 8.29 -9.82 16.55
CA ARG A 235 8.75 -10.10 17.94
C ARG A 235 7.96 -9.26 18.95
N LEU A 236 6.64 -9.44 18.99
CA LEU A 236 5.71 -8.69 19.84
C LEU A 236 5.01 -9.60 20.85
N HIS A 237 4.55 -9.02 21.94
CA HIS A 237 3.60 -9.69 22.82
C HIS A 237 2.28 -9.96 22.08
N ALA A 238 1.63 -11.09 22.37
CA ALA A 238 0.42 -11.54 21.67
C ALA A 238 -0.71 -10.50 21.64
N GLU A 239 -0.88 -9.74 22.71
CA GLU A 239 -1.89 -8.67 22.81
C GLU A 239 -1.63 -7.54 21.80
N VAL A 240 -0.36 -7.09 21.70
CA VAL A 240 0.04 -6.03 20.76
C VAL A 240 -0.04 -6.52 19.31
N ALA A 241 0.39 -7.77 19.04
CA ALA A 241 0.27 -8.38 17.73
C ALA A 241 -1.21 -8.51 17.31
N GLY A 242 -2.09 -8.89 18.24
CA GLY A 242 -3.54 -8.93 18.03
C GLY A 242 -4.13 -7.54 17.73
N ALA A 243 -3.69 -6.52 18.47
CA ALA A 243 -4.12 -5.13 18.25
C ALA A 243 -3.66 -4.61 16.87
N ALA A 244 -2.43 -4.94 16.44
CA ALA A 244 -1.92 -4.58 15.12
C ALA A 244 -2.73 -5.28 14.00
N GLY A 245 -3.04 -6.56 14.16
CA GLY A 245 -3.91 -7.30 13.23
C GLY A 245 -5.30 -6.69 13.13
N ALA A 246 -5.93 -6.38 14.28
CA ALA A 246 -7.24 -5.75 14.34
C ALA A 246 -7.25 -4.35 13.69
N ALA A 247 -6.20 -3.55 13.92
CA ALA A 247 -6.06 -2.23 13.29
C ALA A 247 -5.95 -2.33 11.77
N ALA A 248 -5.21 -3.32 11.24
CA ALA A 248 -5.08 -3.55 9.80
C ALA A 248 -6.40 -4.02 9.16
N VAL A 249 -7.14 -4.93 9.81
CA VAL A 249 -8.48 -5.37 9.34
C VAL A 249 -9.44 -4.19 9.34
N LEU A 250 -9.48 -3.41 10.44
CA LEU A 250 -10.33 -2.22 10.51
C LEU A 250 -9.97 -1.18 9.46
N ALA A 251 -8.67 -0.99 9.15
CA ALA A 251 -8.22 -0.12 8.08
C ALA A 251 -8.71 -0.62 6.71
N HIS A 252 -8.61 -1.92 6.45
CA HIS A 252 -9.10 -2.55 5.22
C HIS A 252 -10.61 -2.30 5.03
N GLU A 253 -11.41 -2.54 6.07
CA GLU A 253 -12.86 -2.37 6.04
C GLU A 253 -13.27 -0.89 5.93
N ALA A 254 -12.70 -0.02 6.77
CA ALA A 254 -13.08 1.40 6.82
C ALA A 254 -12.72 2.18 5.54
N LEU A 255 -11.69 1.74 4.82
CA LEU A 255 -11.32 2.29 3.52
C LEU A 255 -12.10 1.64 2.36
N GLY A 256 -12.99 0.69 2.63
CA GLY A 256 -13.77 -0.03 1.61
C GLY A 256 -12.91 -0.92 0.71
N LEU A 257 -11.80 -1.45 1.23
CA LEU A 257 -10.91 -2.31 0.47
C LEU A 257 -11.49 -3.72 0.34
N ARG A 258 -10.95 -4.49 -0.61
CA ARG A 258 -11.35 -5.87 -0.86
C ARG A 258 -10.13 -6.70 -1.30
N ASP A 259 -10.26 -8.00 -1.19
CA ASP A 259 -9.33 -9.03 -1.64
C ASP A 259 -8.00 -9.01 -0.89
N LEU A 260 -7.20 -7.95 -1.00
CA LEU A 260 -5.91 -7.83 -0.32
C LEU A 260 -5.51 -6.36 -0.07
N SER A 261 -4.74 -6.14 0.98
CA SER A 261 -4.05 -4.89 1.28
C SER A 261 -2.88 -5.14 2.23
N ARG A 262 -2.02 -4.14 2.40
CA ARG A 262 -0.99 -4.11 3.45
C ARG A 262 -1.09 -2.79 4.20
N THR A 263 -1.21 -2.86 5.52
CA THR A 263 -1.21 -1.68 6.39
C THR A 263 0.13 -1.59 7.10
N ASP A 264 0.78 -0.44 6.97
CA ASP A 264 2.04 -0.12 7.62
C ASP A 264 1.74 0.63 8.93
N LEU A 265 2.28 0.12 10.03
CA LEU A 265 2.00 0.53 11.40
C LEU A 265 3.31 0.78 12.15
N ILE A 266 3.26 1.54 13.24
CA ILE A 266 4.33 1.58 14.25
C ILE A 266 3.74 1.21 15.62
N VAL A 267 4.40 0.29 16.33
CA VAL A 267 4.14 0.05 17.74
C VAL A 267 5.04 0.96 18.56
N ALA A 268 4.44 2.00 19.14
CA ALA A 268 5.16 2.93 20.00
C ALA A 268 5.68 2.24 21.28
N ARG A 269 6.63 2.88 21.98
CA ARG A 269 7.25 2.32 23.19
C ARG A 269 6.27 2.02 24.32
N ASP A 270 5.12 2.68 24.37
CA ASP A 270 4.04 2.45 25.32
C ASP A 270 3.07 1.32 24.89
N GLY A 271 3.32 0.68 23.75
CA GLY A 271 2.50 -0.38 23.18
C GLY A 271 1.36 0.11 22.29
N THR A 272 1.19 1.42 22.11
CA THR A 272 0.18 1.98 21.21
C THR A 272 0.51 1.62 19.76
N VAL A 273 -0.48 1.10 19.03
CA VAL A 273 -0.38 0.81 17.60
C VAL A 273 -0.83 2.03 16.81
N GLU A 274 0.09 2.64 16.07
CA GLU A 274 -0.14 3.85 15.29
C GLU A 274 -0.15 3.53 13.79
N TYR A 275 -1.19 3.95 13.10
CA TYR A 275 -1.36 3.78 11.64
C TYR A 275 -0.53 4.79 10.85
N LEU A 276 0.18 4.33 9.82
CA LEU A 276 0.96 5.18 8.92
C LEU A 276 0.32 5.32 7.53
N GLU A 277 0.06 4.19 6.86
CA GLU A 277 -0.51 4.12 5.51
C GLU A 277 -1.08 2.74 5.20
N THR A 278 -1.92 2.65 4.16
CA THR A 278 -2.38 1.36 3.60
C THR A 278 -2.09 1.29 2.12
N ASN A 279 -1.40 0.23 1.72
CA ASN A 279 -1.05 -0.07 0.33
C ASN A 279 -2.08 -1.05 -0.26
N VAL A 280 -2.66 -0.69 -1.42
CA VAL A 280 -3.67 -1.49 -2.14
C VAL A 280 -3.10 -2.37 -3.24
N ALA A 281 -1.80 -2.27 -3.49
CA ALA A 281 -1.06 -3.09 -4.45
C ALA A 281 0.27 -3.56 -3.83
N PRO A 282 0.23 -4.37 -2.75
CA PRO A 282 1.44 -4.81 -2.07
C PRO A 282 2.34 -5.63 -3.01
N GLY A 283 3.65 -5.48 -2.83
CA GLY A 283 4.65 -6.22 -3.63
C GLY A 283 4.51 -7.73 -3.50
N MET A 284 4.85 -8.44 -4.58
CA MET A 284 4.77 -9.91 -4.66
C MET A 284 6.13 -10.56 -4.92
N THR A 285 7.25 -9.83 -4.78
CA THR A 285 8.60 -10.38 -4.93
C THR A 285 8.96 -11.33 -3.79
N THR A 286 10.11 -12.00 -3.88
CA THR A 286 10.58 -12.93 -2.82
C THR A 286 10.84 -12.26 -1.48
N THR A 287 11.15 -10.97 -1.49
CA THR A 287 11.42 -10.16 -0.28
C THR A 287 10.25 -9.25 0.09
N SER A 288 9.11 -9.34 -0.63
CA SER A 288 7.93 -8.53 -0.33
C SER A 288 7.19 -9.03 0.90
N LEU A 289 6.63 -8.10 1.66
CA LEU A 289 6.10 -8.33 3.00
C LEU A 289 4.83 -9.20 3.01
N LEU A 290 3.94 -9.06 1.99
CA LEU A 290 2.76 -9.93 1.89
C LEU A 290 3.12 -11.40 1.63
N PRO A 291 3.99 -11.75 0.66
CA PRO A 291 4.45 -13.13 0.50
C PRO A 291 5.16 -13.71 1.73
N LEU A 292 5.94 -12.90 2.45
CA LEU A 292 6.57 -13.34 3.71
C LEU A 292 5.52 -13.67 4.76
N ALA A 293 4.53 -12.80 4.95
CA ALA A 293 3.43 -13.01 5.88
C ALA A 293 2.57 -14.23 5.50
N ALA A 294 2.29 -14.42 4.19
CA ALA A 294 1.55 -15.57 3.68
C ALA A 294 2.28 -16.89 3.96
N SER A 295 3.60 -16.93 3.68
CA SER A 295 4.44 -18.10 3.99
C SER A 295 4.46 -18.42 5.49
N ALA A 296 4.51 -17.42 6.37
CA ALA A 296 4.45 -17.62 7.82
C ALA A 296 3.07 -18.10 8.32
N ALA A 297 2.03 -17.95 7.51
CA ALA A 297 0.70 -18.50 7.74
C ALA A 297 0.46 -19.83 7.02
N ASP A 298 1.50 -20.48 6.51
CA ASP A 298 1.42 -21.72 5.70
C ASP A 298 0.53 -21.59 4.45
N LEU A 299 0.39 -20.37 3.90
CA LEU A 299 -0.35 -20.11 2.68
C LEU A 299 0.58 -20.17 1.46
N ASP A 300 0.23 -21.02 0.49
CA ASP A 300 0.89 -21.04 -0.81
C ASP A 300 0.50 -19.80 -1.63
N LEU A 301 1.49 -19.07 -2.15
CA LEU A 301 1.26 -17.82 -2.88
C LEU A 301 0.43 -18.04 -4.16
N GLY A 302 0.69 -19.11 -4.88
CA GLY A 302 -0.04 -19.44 -6.11
C GLY A 302 -1.51 -19.76 -5.81
N ALA A 303 -1.75 -20.57 -4.77
CA ALA A 303 -3.10 -20.88 -4.30
C ALA A 303 -3.85 -19.61 -3.87
N LEU A 304 -3.21 -18.74 -3.09
CA LEU A 304 -3.79 -17.46 -2.67
C LEU A 304 -4.16 -16.59 -3.89
N CYS A 305 -3.24 -16.40 -4.84
CA CYS A 305 -3.50 -15.59 -6.04
C CYS A 305 -4.62 -16.19 -6.90
N ARG A 306 -4.66 -17.52 -7.07
CA ARG A 306 -5.72 -18.23 -7.79
C ARG A 306 -7.08 -18.02 -7.11
N ASP A 307 -7.17 -18.15 -5.79
CA ASP A 307 -8.40 -18.02 -5.06
C ASP A 307 -8.93 -16.58 -5.10
N LEU A 308 -8.04 -15.57 -5.05
CA LEU A 308 -8.39 -14.16 -5.24
C LEU A 308 -8.89 -13.88 -6.67
N LEU A 309 -8.25 -14.45 -7.70
CA LEU A 309 -8.70 -14.35 -9.10
C LEU A 309 -10.07 -14.99 -9.30
N HIS A 310 -10.29 -16.18 -8.73
CA HIS A 310 -11.60 -16.85 -8.78
C HIS A 310 -12.68 -15.98 -8.13
N ARG A 311 -12.38 -15.39 -6.98
CA ARG A 311 -13.29 -14.46 -6.30
C ARG A 311 -13.60 -13.24 -7.17
N ALA A 312 -12.59 -12.65 -7.81
CA ALA A 312 -12.77 -11.53 -8.71
C ALA A 312 -13.67 -11.89 -9.90
N ALA A 313 -13.43 -13.04 -10.54
CA ALA A 313 -14.24 -13.54 -11.64
C ALA A 313 -15.72 -13.77 -11.25
N VAL A 314 -15.96 -14.38 -10.09
CA VAL A 314 -17.33 -14.62 -9.56
C VAL A 314 -18.03 -13.33 -9.18
N ARG A 315 -17.32 -12.37 -8.59
CA ARG A 315 -17.86 -11.05 -8.24
C ARG A 315 -18.27 -10.24 -9.47
N GLY A 316 -17.55 -10.42 -10.58
CA GLY A 316 -17.75 -9.60 -11.78
C GLY A 316 -17.26 -8.16 -11.61
N VAL A 317 -17.74 -7.27 -12.47
CA VAL A 317 -17.33 -5.87 -12.55
C VAL A 317 -18.20 -4.99 -11.64
N SER A 318 -17.58 -4.09 -10.93
CA SER A 318 -18.30 -3.00 -10.24
C SER A 318 -18.54 -1.87 -11.24
N LEU A 319 -19.81 -1.47 -11.42
CA LEU A 319 -20.08 -0.30 -12.26
C LEU A 319 -19.54 0.97 -11.59
N PRO A 320 -18.89 1.88 -12.35
CA PRO A 320 -18.45 3.16 -11.83
C PRO A 320 -19.60 3.92 -11.16
N GLY A 321 -19.41 4.36 -9.91
CA GLY A 321 -20.43 5.07 -9.14
C GLY A 321 -21.41 4.20 -8.33
N ALA A 322 -21.22 2.87 -8.29
CA ALA A 322 -21.90 2.06 -7.29
C ALA A 322 -21.45 2.48 -5.88
N PRO A 323 -22.35 2.54 -4.88
CA PRO A 323 -21.94 2.86 -3.52
C PRO A 323 -20.93 1.83 -3.00
N ILE A 324 -19.95 2.33 -2.26
CA ILE A 324 -18.91 1.53 -1.59
C ILE A 324 -19.53 0.69 -0.49
#